data_23896471904215126391960c9a479b8a
#
_entry.id   23896471904215126391960c9a479b8a
#
_cell.length_a   1.000
_cell.length_b   1.000
_cell.length_c   1.000
_cell.angle_alpha   90.00
_cell.angle_beta   90.00
_cell.angle_gamma   90.00
#
_symmetry.space_group_name_H-M   'P 1'
#
loop_
_entity.id
_entity.type
_entity.pdbx_description
1 polymer ?
#
loop_
_entity_poly.entity_id
_entity_poly.type
_entity_poly.pdbx_seq_one_letter_code
_entity_poly.pdbx_strand_id
1 'polypeptide(L)'
;MNSDLVGKYVNIASRAAGFIAKRFDGKLGQVSADGNALLTHLRDGLAPVAQHYEQRDTARVLREVMLLADRVNEYVDANKPWELAKQTGQEARLHDVCSTCIEAFRLLATLLKPVLPQLVQQVEAFLQVQPLDFAQAQHALGAGHAIGTYQHLMQRVDPKMLDALFEPAPEPVAEVLPGGEALAPTIGIDDFAKIDLRIAKIVECDAVEGSTKLLRLGLDVGGGTWLLQAPQLDAPGAPVGRVRATCPGGTVA
;
A
#
# COMPACT_ATOMS: atom_id res chain seq x y z
N MET A 1 -8.70 -6.53 5.03
CA MET A 1 -8.25 -6.10 6.37
C MET A 1 -9.36 -5.42 7.16
N ASN A 2 -9.92 -4.29 6.71
CA ASN A 2 -10.96 -3.56 7.47
C ASN A 2 -12.25 -4.38 7.72
N SER A 3 -12.71 -5.18 6.77
CA SER A 3 -13.89 -6.03 6.91
C SER A 3 -13.63 -7.24 7.81
N ASP A 4 -12.54 -7.96 7.56
CA ASP A 4 -12.30 -9.25 8.21
C ASP A 4 -11.62 -9.11 9.58
N LEU A 5 -10.45 -8.46 9.64
CA LEU A 5 -9.75 -8.35 10.92
C LEU A 5 -10.44 -7.39 11.89
N VAL A 6 -10.79 -6.17 11.43
CA VAL A 6 -11.42 -5.18 12.32
C VAL A 6 -12.91 -5.46 12.49
N GLY A 7 -13.63 -5.67 11.38
CA GLY A 7 -15.09 -5.83 11.38
C GLY A 7 -15.58 -7.15 11.95
N LYS A 8 -14.85 -8.26 11.76
CA LYS A 8 -15.23 -9.57 12.28
C LYS A 8 -14.47 -9.92 13.54
N TYR A 9 -13.15 -10.11 13.46
CA TYR A 9 -12.36 -10.67 14.56
C TYR A 9 -12.25 -9.73 15.77
N VAL A 10 -11.69 -8.53 15.61
CA VAL A 10 -11.46 -7.61 16.75
C VAL A 10 -12.77 -7.15 17.38
N ASN A 11 -13.82 -7.03 16.57
CA ASN A 11 -15.13 -6.62 17.02
C ASN A 11 -15.79 -7.58 18.02
N ILE A 12 -15.46 -8.88 17.98
CA ILE A 12 -15.93 -9.87 18.95
C ILE A 12 -15.54 -9.44 20.38
N ALA A 13 -14.23 -9.18 20.58
CA ALA A 13 -13.73 -8.79 21.88
C ALA A 13 -14.27 -7.41 22.32
N SER A 14 -14.33 -6.43 21.41
CA SER A 14 -14.77 -5.08 21.75
C SER A 14 -16.23 -5.03 22.24
N ARG A 15 -17.09 -5.89 21.67
CA ARG A 15 -18.50 -6.00 22.08
C ARG A 15 -18.67 -6.69 23.43
N ALA A 16 -17.86 -7.70 23.74
CA ALA A 16 -18.00 -8.51 24.97
C ALA A 16 -17.25 -7.91 26.17
N ALA A 17 -16.01 -7.45 25.95
CA ALA A 17 -15.13 -6.98 27.02
C ALA A 17 -15.73 -5.82 27.86
N GLY A 18 -16.45 -4.92 27.20
CA GLY A 18 -17.10 -3.79 27.89
C GLY A 18 -18.15 -4.22 28.91
N PHE A 19 -18.88 -5.31 28.62
CA PHE A 19 -19.86 -5.85 29.59
C PHE A 19 -19.17 -6.60 30.72
N ILE A 20 -18.14 -7.42 30.42
CA ILE A 20 -17.36 -8.14 31.43
C ILE A 20 -16.72 -7.14 32.40
N ALA A 21 -16.08 -6.09 31.92
CA ALA A 21 -15.45 -5.08 32.77
C ALA A 21 -16.44 -4.28 33.63
N LYS A 22 -17.60 -3.90 33.06
CA LYS A 22 -18.53 -2.98 33.74
C LYS A 22 -19.51 -3.69 34.67
N ARG A 23 -19.85 -4.96 34.45
CA ARG A 23 -20.90 -5.66 35.15
C ARG A 23 -20.43 -6.90 35.91
N PHE A 24 -19.24 -7.40 35.65
CA PHE A 24 -18.73 -8.67 36.17
C PHE A 24 -17.28 -8.54 36.69
N ASP A 25 -16.88 -7.36 37.12
CA ASP A 25 -15.56 -7.06 37.71
C ASP A 25 -14.38 -7.57 36.91
N GLY A 26 -14.51 -7.59 35.59
CA GLY A 26 -13.47 -8.09 34.68
C GLY A 26 -13.27 -9.61 34.71
N LYS A 27 -14.18 -10.39 35.29
CA LYS A 27 -14.04 -11.84 35.43
C LYS A 27 -14.98 -12.59 34.48
N LEU A 28 -14.47 -13.68 33.90
CA LEU A 28 -15.27 -14.57 33.06
C LEU A 28 -16.23 -15.41 33.91
N GLY A 29 -17.41 -15.69 33.37
CA GLY A 29 -18.43 -16.55 33.96
C GLY A 29 -18.37 -18.00 33.48
N GLN A 30 -19.34 -18.77 33.92
CA GLN A 30 -19.58 -20.13 33.42
C GLN A 30 -20.10 -20.06 31.99
N VAL A 31 -19.63 -20.99 31.15
CA VAL A 31 -20.10 -21.13 29.77
C VAL A 31 -21.17 -22.22 29.71
N SER A 32 -22.31 -21.90 29.10
CA SER A 32 -23.43 -22.81 28.93
C SER A 32 -23.18 -23.88 27.87
N ALA A 33 -24.12 -24.79 27.69
CA ALA A 33 -24.01 -25.90 26.74
C ALA A 33 -23.88 -25.40 25.28
N ASP A 34 -24.67 -24.40 24.88
CA ASP A 34 -24.60 -23.80 23.54
C ASP A 34 -23.29 -23.03 23.31
N GLY A 35 -22.80 -22.28 24.31
CA GLY A 35 -21.47 -21.67 24.27
C GLY A 35 -20.38 -22.73 24.13
N ASN A 36 -20.44 -23.81 24.90
CA ASN A 36 -19.48 -24.93 24.80
C ASN A 36 -19.51 -25.61 23.43
N ALA A 37 -20.69 -25.77 22.83
CA ALA A 37 -20.82 -26.32 21.47
C ALA A 37 -20.06 -25.45 20.43
N LEU A 38 -20.20 -24.12 20.50
CA LEU A 38 -19.44 -23.19 19.67
C LEU A 38 -17.93 -23.34 19.92
N LEU A 39 -17.50 -23.33 21.18
CA LEU A 39 -16.07 -23.42 21.52
C LEU A 39 -15.46 -24.77 21.10
N THR A 40 -16.22 -25.86 21.16
CA THR A 40 -15.80 -27.17 20.64
C THR A 40 -15.59 -27.11 19.14
N HIS A 41 -16.54 -26.54 18.39
CA HIS A 41 -16.38 -26.35 16.94
C HIS A 41 -15.14 -25.52 16.58
N LEU A 42 -14.82 -24.49 17.34
CA LEU A 42 -13.58 -23.70 17.15
C LEU A 42 -12.32 -24.52 17.44
N ARG A 43 -12.32 -25.37 18.49
CA ARG A 43 -11.21 -26.26 18.82
C ARG A 43 -11.00 -27.36 17.77
N ASP A 44 -12.07 -27.87 17.18
CA ASP A 44 -11.99 -28.81 16.07
C ASP A 44 -11.29 -28.22 14.84
N GLY A 45 -11.33 -26.89 14.68
CA GLY A 45 -10.61 -26.15 13.66
C GLY A 45 -9.10 -26.03 13.89
N LEU A 46 -8.58 -26.29 15.09
CA LEU A 46 -7.15 -26.14 15.41
C LEU A 46 -6.26 -27.06 14.57
N ALA A 47 -6.59 -28.34 14.48
CA ALA A 47 -5.77 -29.32 13.76
C ALA A 47 -5.73 -29.08 12.23
N PRO A 48 -6.86 -28.85 11.54
CA PRO A 48 -6.85 -28.49 10.12
C PRO A 48 -6.03 -27.21 9.84
N VAL A 49 -6.21 -26.18 10.66
CA VAL A 49 -5.46 -24.93 10.49
C VAL A 49 -3.96 -25.12 10.72
N ALA A 50 -3.56 -25.90 11.73
CA ALA A 50 -2.16 -26.27 11.95
C ALA A 50 -1.56 -26.98 10.72
N GLN A 51 -2.30 -27.92 10.13
CA GLN A 51 -1.87 -28.61 8.92
C GLN A 51 -1.67 -27.65 7.73
N HIS A 52 -2.54 -26.66 7.57
CA HIS A 52 -2.36 -25.64 6.52
C HIS A 52 -1.14 -24.76 6.75
N TYR A 53 -0.78 -24.47 8.00
CA TYR A 53 0.48 -23.80 8.32
C TYR A 53 1.69 -24.65 7.93
N GLU A 54 1.69 -25.95 8.23
CA GLU A 54 2.75 -26.88 7.81
C GLU A 54 2.92 -26.92 6.28
N GLN A 55 1.80 -26.85 5.56
CA GLN A 55 1.76 -26.79 4.09
C GLN A 55 2.12 -25.40 3.53
N ARG A 56 2.31 -24.39 4.39
CA ARG A 56 2.54 -22.99 4.01
C ARG A 56 1.39 -22.35 3.21
N ASP A 57 0.18 -22.87 3.33
CA ASP A 57 -1.03 -22.31 2.71
C ASP A 57 -1.70 -21.28 3.63
N THR A 58 -1.02 -20.15 3.83
CA THR A 58 -1.50 -19.07 4.70
C THR A 58 -2.80 -18.43 4.20
N ALA A 59 -3.03 -18.44 2.89
CA ALA A 59 -4.27 -17.93 2.31
C ALA A 59 -5.47 -18.78 2.73
N ARG A 60 -5.30 -20.09 2.79
CA ARG A 60 -6.32 -21.02 3.25
C ARG A 60 -6.54 -20.91 4.76
N VAL A 61 -5.44 -20.80 5.54
CA VAL A 61 -5.54 -20.52 6.98
C VAL A 61 -6.42 -19.31 7.24
N LEU A 62 -6.16 -18.17 6.60
CA LEU A 62 -6.92 -16.95 6.83
C LEU A 62 -8.40 -17.11 6.47
N ARG A 63 -8.71 -17.79 5.37
CA ARG A 63 -10.10 -18.07 4.98
C ARG A 63 -10.82 -18.92 6.03
N GLU A 64 -10.21 -20.01 6.49
CA GLU A 64 -10.80 -20.90 7.48
C GLU A 64 -10.99 -20.23 8.84
N VAL A 65 -10.00 -19.47 9.30
CA VAL A 65 -10.12 -18.70 10.55
C VAL A 65 -11.21 -17.63 10.44
N MET A 66 -11.37 -16.98 9.29
CA MET A 66 -12.47 -16.01 9.10
C MET A 66 -13.85 -16.69 9.06
N LEU A 67 -13.96 -17.91 8.53
CA LEU A 67 -15.21 -18.70 8.63
C LEU A 67 -15.53 -19.05 10.09
N LEU A 68 -14.53 -19.41 10.89
CA LEU A 68 -14.72 -19.63 12.33
C LEU A 68 -15.15 -18.33 13.03
N ALA A 69 -14.57 -17.20 12.67
CA ALA A 69 -14.96 -15.89 13.21
C ALA A 69 -16.41 -15.52 12.82
N ASP A 70 -16.86 -15.90 11.62
CA ASP A 70 -18.26 -15.73 11.21
C ASP A 70 -19.22 -16.52 12.12
N ARG A 71 -18.88 -17.76 12.48
CA ARG A 71 -19.67 -18.55 13.45
C ARG A 71 -19.78 -17.88 14.81
N VAL A 72 -18.70 -17.25 15.28
CA VAL A 72 -18.75 -16.48 16.53
C VAL A 72 -19.66 -15.27 16.39
N ASN A 73 -19.60 -14.54 15.29
CA ASN A 73 -20.46 -13.39 15.05
C ASN A 73 -21.95 -13.82 14.92
N GLU A 74 -22.26 -14.94 14.25
CA GLU A 74 -23.59 -15.53 14.23
C GLU A 74 -24.12 -15.81 15.64
N TYR A 75 -23.27 -16.35 16.53
CA TYR A 75 -23.62 -16.59 17.93
C TYR A 75 -23.89 -15.27 18.67
N VAL A 76 -23.05 -14.26 18.47
CA VAL A 76 -23.26 -12.92 19.06
C VAL A 76 -24.55 -12.29 18.59
N ASP A 77 -24.86 -12.38 17.29
CA ASP A 77 -26.07 -11.79 16.69
C ASP A 77 -27.34 -12.54 17.09
N ALA A 78 -27.24 -13.86 17.32
CA ALA A 78 -28.37 -14.66 17.84
C ALA A 78 -28.68 -14.31 19.32
N ASN A 79 -27.65 -14.11 20.14
CA ASN A 79 -27.82 -13.85 21.58
C ASN A 79 -27.94 -12.36 21.94
N LYS A 80 -27.56 -11.45 21.08
CA LYS A 80 -27.69 -9.98 21.22
C LYS A 80 -27.33 -9.46 22.62
N PRO A 81 -26.08 -9.55 23.06
CA PRO A 81 -25.69 -9.18 24.42
C PRO A 81 -26.08 -7.74 24.81
N TRP A 82 -26.16 -6.83 23.82
CA TRP A 82 -26.63 -5.46 24.04
C TRP A 82 -28.13 -5.36 24.38
N GLU A 83 -28.95 -6.32 23.97
CA GLU A 83 -30.36 -6.42 24.35
C GLU A 83 -30.50 -7.10 25.71
N LEU A 84 -29.77 -8.19 25.95
CA LEU A 84 -29.71 -8.84 27.27
C LEU A 84 -29.29 -7.87 28.36
N ALA A 85 -28.35 -6.99 28.07
CA ALA A 85 -27.88 -5.97 29.03
C ALA A 85 -28.95 -4.96 29.44
N LYS A 86 -30.05 -4.82 28.72
CA LYS A 86 -31.19 -3.92 29.03
C LYS A 86 -32.30 -4.62 29.82
N GLN A 87 -32.27 -5.96 29.88
CA GLN A 87 -33.31 -6.76 30.53
C GLN A 87 -32.91 -7.12 31.96
N THR A 88 -33.82 -6.90 32.90
CA THR A 88 -33.63 -7.30 34.31
C THR A 88 -33.69 -8.83 34.43
N GLY A 89 -32.78 -9.44 35.19
CA GLY A 89 -32.76 -10.86 35.46
C GLY A 89 -32.04 -11.69 34.35
N GLN A 90 -31.42 -11.04 33.35
CA GLN A 90 -30.66 -11.70 32.30
C GLN A 90 -29.14 -11.58 32.52
N GLU A 91 -28.70 -11.18 33.72
CA GLU A 91 -27.28 -10.97 34.03
C GLU A 91 -26.44 -12.25 33.84
N ALA A 92 -26.98 -13.40 34.29
CA ALA A 92 -26.29 -14.70 34.15
C ALA A 92 -26.12 -15.09 32.68
N ARG A 93 -27.16 -14.87 31.85
CA ARG A 93 -27.08 -15.14 30.41
C ARG A 93 -26.14 -14.18 29.70
N LEU A 94 -26.18 -12.90 30.04
CA LEU A 94 -25.24 -11.90 29.53
C LEU A 94 -23.79 -12.28 29.86
N HIS A 95 -23.54 -12.72 31.12
CA HIS A 95 -22.21 -13.13 31.55
C HIS A 95 -21.71 -14.35 30.79
N ASP A 96 -22.54 -15.36 30.62
CA ASP A 96 -22.28 -16.55 29.82
C ASP A 96 -21.91 -16.18 28.37
N VAL A 97 -22.78 -15.43 27.69
CA VAL A 97 -22.58 -15.06 26.27
C VAL A 97 -21.27 -14.25 26.09
N CYS A 98 -21.04 -13.27 26.96
CA CYS A 98 -19.81 -12.46 26.87
C CYS A 98 -18.56 -13.31 27.17
N SER A 99 -18.61 -14.23 28.13
CA SER A 99 -17.50 -15.12 28.47
C SER A 99 -17.20 -16.09 27.33
N THR A 100 -18.25 -16.64 26.70
CA THR A 100 -18.13 -17.46 25.48
C THR A 100 -17.43 -16.68 24.36
N CYS A 101 -17.81 -15.41 24.13
CA CYS A 101 -17.21 -14.56 23.12
C CYS A 101 -15.72 -14.28 23.38
N ILE A 102 -15.34 -14.02 24.64
CA ILE A 102 -13.93 -13.79 25.02
C ILE A 102 -13.10 -15.07 24.83
N GLU A 103 -13.62 -16.23 25.23
CA GLU A 103 -12.95 -17.50 25.02
C GLU A 103 -12.81 -17.85 23.52
N ALA A 104 -13.87 -17.62 22.73
CA ALA A 104 -13.82 -17.77 21.27
C ALA A 104 -12.78 -16.83 20.65
N PHE A 105 -12.72 -15.59 21.10
CA PHE A 105 -11.71 -14.61 20.65
C PHE A 105 -10.28 -15.09 20.94
N ARG A 106 -10.04 -15.69 22.12
CA ARG A 106 -8.75 -16.31 22.47
C ARG A 106 -8.36 -17.42 21.50
N LEU A 107 -9.30 -18.33 21.18
CA LEU A 107 -9.06 -19.41 20.23
C LEU A 107 -8.70 -18.88 18.84
N LEU A 108 -9.45 -17.90 18.33
CA LEU A 108 -9.17 -17.24 17.07
C LEU A 108 -7.80 -16.51 17.09
N ALA A 109 -7.44 -15.88 18.22
CA ALA A 109 -6.12 -15.29 18.41
C ALA A 109 -5.00 -16.32 18.28
N THR A 110 -5.17 -17.48 18.91
CA THR A 110 -4.19 -18.58 18.81
C THR A 110 -3.99 -19.01 17.36
N LEU A 111 -5.08 -19.15 16.60
CA LEU A 111 -5.02 -19.52 15.18
C LEU A 111 -4.34 -18.43 14.31
N LEU A 112 -4.49 -17.15 14.65
CA LEU A 112 -3.92 -16.03 13.92
C LEU A 112 -2.49 -15.66 14.36
N LYS A 113 -1.99 -16.20 15.47
CA LYS A 113 -0.70 -15.81 16.04
C LYS A 113 0.49 -15.89 15.06
N PRO A 114 0.63 -16.94 14.23
CA PRO A 114 1.75 -17.01 13.29
C PRO A 114 1.73 -15.89 12.22
N VAL A 115 0.55 -15.34 11.90
CA VAL A 115 0.37 -14.29 10.89
C VAL A 115 0.37 -12.90 11.52
N LEU A 116 -0.17 -12.77 12.73
CA LEU A 116 -0.37 -11.50 13.44
C LEU A 116 0.28 -11.52 14.85
N PRO A 117 1.58 -11.79 14.97
CA PRO A 117 2.22 -11.99 16.27
C PRO A 117 2.10 -10.77 17.19
N GLN A 118 2.28 -9.56 16.66
CA GLN A 118 2.21 -8.31 17.45
C GLN A 118 0.79 -8.05 17.97
N LEU A 119 -0.24 -8.30 17.15
CA LEU A 119 -1.62 -8.18 17.57
C LEU A 119 -1.93 -9.17 18.69
N VAL A 120 -1.48 -10.41 18.55
CA VAL A 120 -1.75 -11.46 19.54
C VAL A 120 -1.02 -11.20 20.85
N GLN A 121 0.17 -10.59 20.87
CA GLN A 121 0.80 -10.14 22.11
C GLN A 121 -0.09 -9.13 22.89
N GLN A 122 -0.76 -8.22 22.18
CA GLN A 122 -1.71 -7.32 22.83
C GLN A 122 -2.95 -8.06 23.36
N VAL A 123 -3.40 -9.08 22.65
CA VAL A 123 -4.49 -9.97 23.10
C VAL A 123 -4.08 -10.76 24.33
N GLU A 124 -2.86 -11.30 24.39
CA GLU A 124 -2.32 -12.03 25.54
C GLU A 124 -2.25 -11.14 26.76
N ALA A 125 -1.79 -9.90 26.61
CA ALA A 125 -1.76 -8.92 27.68
C ALA A 125 -3.18 -8.55 28.16
N PHE A 126 -4.13 -8.35 27.24
CA PHE A 126 -5.52 -8.09 27.55
C PHE A 126 -6.18 -9.27 28.30
N LEU A 127 -5.94 -10.49 27.83
CA LEU A 127 -6.48 -11.69 28.46
C LEU A 127 -5.76 -12.12 29.73
N GLN A 128 -4.61 -11.49 30.07
CA GLN A 128 -3.75 -11.85 31.20
C GLN A 128 -3.33 -13.32 31.18
N VAL A 129 -2.91 -13.78 30.00
CA VAL A 129 -2.48 -15.17 29.78
C VAL A 129 -1.01 -15.26 29.38
N GLN A 130 -0.40 -16.44 29.59
CA GLN A 130 0.91 -16.76 29.01
C GLN A 130 0.81 -16.78 27.48
N PRO A 131 1.96 -16.72 26.76
CA PRO A 131 1.95 -16.77 25.32
C PRO A 131 1.12 -17.91 24.77
N LEU A 132 0.10 -17.58 23.96
CA LEU A 132 -0.83 -18.53 23.38
C LEU A 132 -0.10 -19.51 22.44
N ASP A 133 -0.43 -20.78 22.54
CA ASP A 133 0.00 -21.84 21.64
C ASP A 133 -1.15 -22.82 21.32
N PHE A 134 -0.95 -23.64 20.29
CA PHE A 134 -1.96 -24.59 19.81
C PHE A 134 -2.24 -25.71 20.84
N ALA A 135 -1.25 -26.12 21.63
CA ALA A 135 -1.42 -27.18 22.61
C ALA A 135 -2.29 -26.72 23.77
N GLN A 136 -2.06 -25.48 24.26
CA GLN A 136 -2.83 -24.91 25.37
C GLN A 136 -4.23 -24.47 24.94
N ALA A 137 -4.46 -24.27 23.64
CA ALA A 137 -5.78 -23.86 23.12
C ALA A 137 -6.90 -24.85 23.45
N GLN A 138 -6.58 -26.11 23.72
CA GLN A 138 -7.55 -27.14 24.14
C GLN A 138 -8.14 -26.85 25.54
N HIS A 139 -7.43 -26.11 26.39
CA HIS A 139 -7.87 -25.78 27.74
C HIS A 139 -8.59 -24.43 27.74
N ALA A 140 -9.75 -24.37 28.42
CA ALA A 140 -10.48 -23.12 28.60
C ALA A 140 -9.82 -22.26 29.70
N LEU A 141 -10.01 -20.94 29.60
CA LEU A 141 -9.61 -20.01 30.69
C LEU A 141 -10.37 -20.30 31.98
N GLY A 142 -11.64 -20.70 31.85
CA GLY A 142 -12.48 -21.06 32.97
C GLY A 142 -13.18 -19.86 33.66
N ALA A 143 -14.19 -20.20 34.46
CA ALA A 143 -14.90 -19.19 35.24
C ALA A 143 -14.00 -18.57 36.31
N GLY A 144 -14.17 -17.28 36.55
CA GLY A 144 -13.36 -16.50 37.49
C GLY A 144 -12.05 -15.99 36.93
N HIS A 145 -11.65 -16.38 35.72
CA HIS A 145 -10.48 -15.82 35.05
C HIS A 145 -10.65 -14.32 34.83
N ALA A 146 -9.68 -13.53 35.29
CA ALA A 146 -9.69 -12.07 35.14
C ALA A 146 -9.09 -11.64 33.81
N ILE A 147 -9.72 -10.68 33.17
CA ILE A 147 -9.19 -10.01 31.97
C ILE A 147 -8.85 -8.55 32.27
N GLY A 148 -7.89 -8.01 31.55
CA GLY A 148 -7.50 -6.60 31.65
C GLY A 148 -8.49 -5.64 31.00
N THR A 149 -8.17 -4.36 31.07
CA THR A 149 -8.96 -3.34 30.36
C THR A 149 -8.75 -3.47 28.86
N TYR A 150 -9.84 -3.58 28.11
CA TYR A 150 -9.79 -3.65 26.66
C TYR A 150 -9.32 -2.32 26.07
N GLN A 151 -8.32 -2.38 25.23
CA GLN A 151 -7.85 -1.28 24.38
C GLN A 151 -8.13 -1.61 22.92
N HIS A 152 -8.23 -0.59 22.09
CA HIS A 152 -8.42 -0.83 20.65
C HIS A 152 -7.21 -1.55 20.05
N LEU A 153 -7.40 -2.81 19.70
CA LEU A 153 -6.34 -3.70 19.15
C LEU A 153 -5.97 -3.36 17.72
N MET A 154 -6.91 -2.86 16.94
CA MET A 154 -6.69 -2.44 15.54
C MET A 154 -7.60 -1.28 15.17
N GLN A 155 -7.07 -0.37 14.37
CA GLN A 155 -7.83 0.70 13.74
C GLN A 155 -8.11 0.37 12.28
N ARG A 156 -9.19 0.95 11.76
CA ARG A 156 -9.46 0.88 10.32
C ARG A 156 -8.39 1.66 9.56
N VAL A 157 -7.88 1.06 8.49
CA VAL A 157 -6.95 1.73 7.59
C VAL A 157 -7.73 2.70 6.71
N ASP A 158 -7.38 3.99 6.78
CA ASP A 158 -7.87 5.00 5.85
C ASP A 158 -7.10 4.88 4.52
N PRO A 159 -7.78 4.96 3.36
CA PRO A 159 -7.10 5.01 2.06
C PRO A 159 -5.98 6.06 1.99
N LYS A 160 -6.15 7.22 2.60
CA LYS A 160 -5.12 8.26 2.68
C LYS A 160 -3.83 7.81 3.37
N MET A 161 -3.93 6.89 4.33
CA MET A 161 -2.75 6.31 4.98
C MET A 161 -2.02 5.34 4.05
N LEU A 162 -2.73 4.70 3.11
CA LEU A 162 -2.12 3.84 2.09
C LEU A 162 -1.39 4.69 1.05
N ASP A 163 -1.99 5.79 0.60
CA ASP A 163 -1.37 6.71 -0.35
C ASP A 163 -0.04 7.27 0.17
N ALA A 164 0.05 7.50 1.49
CA ALA A 164 1.29 7.96 2.14
C ALA A 164 2.40 6.90 2.19
N LEU A 165 2.11 5.63 1.93
CA LEU A 165 3.11 4.54 1.88
C LEU A 165 3.78 4.43 0.51
N PHE A 166 3.21 5.03 -0.51
CA PHE A 166 3.80 5.05 -1.85
C PHE A 166 4.59 6.34 -2.01
N GLU A 167 5.86 6.21 -2.35
CA GLU A 167 6.61 7.36 -2.84
C GLU A 167 5.88 7.90 -4.07
N PRO A 168 5.66 9.22 -4.17
CA PRO A 168 5.12 9.79 -5.39
C PRO A 168 6.03 9.33 -6.54
N ALA A 169 5.42 8.92 -7.66
CA ALA A 169 6.18 8.58 -8.84
C ALA A 169 7.15 9.76 -9.11
N PRO A 170 8.44 9.50 -9.39
CA PRO A 170 9.37 10.58 -9.69
C PRO A 170 8.72 11.44 -10.77
N GLU A 171 8.62 12.74 -10.50
CA GLU A 171 8.13 13.69 -11.52
C GLU A 171 8.93 13.41 -12.79
N PRO A 172 8.27 13.33 -13.96
CA PRO A 172 8.97 13.09 -15.20
C PRO A 172 10.04 14.19 -15.30
N VAL A 173 11.31 13.79 -15.16
CA VAL A 173 12.44 14.68 -15.36
C VAL A 173 12.24 15.16 -16.78
N ALA A 174 11.97 16.46 -16.94
CA ALA A 174 11.86 17.06 -18.26
C ALA A 174 13.14 16.68 -19.01
N GLU A 175 13.02 15.87 -20.06
CA GLU A 175 14.16 15.50 -20.88
C GLU A 175 14.82 16.81 -21.31
N VAL A 176 16.01 17.05 -20.80
CA VAL A 176 16.84 18.19 -21.26
C VAL A 176 17.26 17.81 -22.66
N LEU A 177 16.51 18.28 -23.62
CA LEU A 177 16.82 18.06 -25.03
C LEU A 177 18.21 18.62 -25.36
N PRO A 178 18.95 17.96 -26.22
CA PRO A 178 20.24 18.50 -26.70
C PRO A 178 20.05 19.94 -27.17
N GLY A 179 20.79 20.90 -26.57
CA GLY A 179 20.66 22.30 -26.85
C GLY A 179 19.72 23.09 -25.94
N GLY A 180 18.98 22.42 -25.00
CA GLY A 180 18.12 23.09 -24.00
C GLY A 180 16.85 23.72 -24.56
N GLU A 181 16.54 23.57 -25.83
CA GLU A 181 15.35 24.13 -26.50
C GLU A 181 14.30 23.01 -26.73
N ALA A 182 13.03 23.38 -26.62
CA ALA A 182 11.93 22.49 -26.96
C ALA A 182 11.97 22.14 -28.46
N LEU A 183 11.56 20.90 -28.77
CA LEU A 183 11.42 20.50 -30.19
C LEU A 183 10.42 21.42 -30.89
N ALA A 184 10.77 21.83 -32.09
CA ALA A 184 9.85 22.58 -32.94
C ALA A 184 8.62 21.74 -33.30
N PRO A 185 7.47 22.38 -33.62
CA PRO A 185 6.30 21.66 -34.09
C PRO A 185 6.64 20.75 -35.29
N THR A 186 5.96 19.62 -35.37
CA THR A 186 6.10 18.68 -36.50
C THR A 186 5.71 19.39 -37.80
N ILE A 187 6.55 19.24 -38.84
CA ILE A 187 6.26 19.76 -40.19
C ILE A 187 5.79 18.61 -41.10
N GLY A 188 5.00 18.93 -42.10
CA GLY A 188 4.59 17.96 -43.12
C GLY A 188 5.73 17.62 -44.09
N ILE A 189 5.57 16.53 -44.83
CA ILE A 189 6.58 16.08 -45.81
C ILE A 189 6.78 17.14 -46.92
N ASP A 190 5.73 17.87 -47.28
CA ASP A 190 5.81 18.92 -48.30
C ASP A 190 6.63 20.14 -47.81
N ASP A 191 6.61 20.44 -46.51
CA ASP A 191 7.43 21.46 -45.92
C ASP A 191 8.88 20.99 -45.76
N PHE A 192 9.09 19.73 -45.41
CA PHE A 192 10.42 19.15 -45.36
C PHE A 192 11.08 19.10 -46.74
N ALA A 193 10.35 18.83 -47.81
CA ALA A 193 10.83 18.79 -49.17
C ALA A 193 11.32 20.17 -49.69
N LYS A 194 10.97 21.26 -49.02
CA LYS A 194 11.49 22.63 -49.32
C LYS A 194 12.86 22.89 -48.68
N ILE A 195 13.32 22.00 -47.80
CA ILE A 195 14.62 22.13 -47.12
C ILE A 195 15.70 21.52 -48.00
N ASP A 196 16.71 22.31 -48.39
CA ASP A 196 17.86 21.80 -49.13
C ASP A 196 19.06 21.67 -48.17
N LEU A 197 19.40 20.40 -47.88
CA LEU A 197 20.53 20.06 -47.03
C LEU A 197 21.70 19.56 -47.89
N ARG A 198 22.83 20.28 -47.83
CA ARG A 198 24.04 19.95 -48.61
C ARG A 198 25.28 19.86 -47.73
N ILE A 199 26.17 18.99 -48.10
CA ILE A 199 27.55 19.00 -47.59
C ILE A 199 28.36 19.94 -48.47
N ALA A 200 29.02 20.91 -47.84
CA ALA A 200 29.84 21.93 -48.53
C ALA A 200 31.30 21.82 -48.10
N LYS A 201 32.20 22.11 -49.01
CA LYS A 201 33.62 22.26 -48.70
C LYS A 201 33.92 23.72 -48.36
N ILE A 202 34.58 23.98 -47.25
CA ILE A 202 35.05 25.29 -46.90
C ILE A 202 36.25 25.62 -47.80
N VAL A 203 36.14 26.64 -48.62
CA VAL A 203 37.19 27.08 -49.54
C VAL A 203 37.85 28.40 -49.05
N GLU A 204 37.15 29.19 -48.27
CA GLU A 204 37.66 30.44 -47.65
C GLU A 204 37.17 30.53 -46.20
N CYS A 205 38.01 31.10 -45.33
CA CYS A 205 37.66 31.29 -43.94
C CYS A 205 38.38 32.57 -43.41
N ASP A 206 37.66 33.66 -43.27
CA ASP A 206 38.17 34.92 -42.83
C ASP A 206 37.47 35.43 -41.56
N ALA A 207 38.16 36.22 -40.75
CA ALA A 207 37.53 36.93 -39.66
C ALA A 207 36.61 38.03 -40.19
N VAL A 208 35.46 38.21 -39.54
CA VAL A 208 34.54 39.31 -39.87
C VAL A 208 35.05 40.57 -39.19
N GLU A 209 35.26 41.62 -39.98
CA GLU A 209 35.74 42.93 -39.48
C GLU A 209 34.76 43.48 -38.42
N GLY A 210 35.27 43.83 -37.26
CA GLY A 210 34.48 44.34 -36.12
C GLY A 210 33.81 43.24 -35.26
N SER A 211 34.06 41.97 -35.52
CA SER A 211 33.54 40.86 -34.71
C SER A 211 34.67 39.92 -34.27
N THR A 212 34.69 39.59 -32.97
CA THR A 212 35.58 38.56 -32.40
C THR A 212 34.95 37.17 -32.34
N LYS A 213 33.68 37.04 -32.76
CA LYS A 213 32.89 35.81 -32.59
C LYS A 213 32.35 35.22 -33.90
N LEU A 214 32.57 35.92 -35.01
CA LEU A 214 32.04 35.48 -36.31
C LEU A 214 33.16 35.24 -37.31
N LEU A 215 33.02 34.18 -38.08
CA LEU A 215 33.86 33.84 -39.24
C LEU A 215 33.04 33.97 -40.51
N ARG A 216 33.64 34.49 -41.54
CA ARG A 216 33.10 34.48 -42.92
C ARG A 216 33.63 33.25 -43.62
N LEU A 217 32.74 32.33 -44.00
CA LEU A 217 33.09 31.09 -44.68
C LEU A 217 32.66 31.16 -46.12
N GLY A 218 33.57 30.88 -47.01
CA GLY A 218 33.27 30.58 -48.40
C GLY A 218 33.05 29.06 -48.56
N LEU A 219 31.88 28.65 -49.02
CA LEU A 219 31.45 27.25 -49.11
C LEU A 219 31.25 26.86 -50.58
N ASP A 220 31.97 25.85 -51.05
CA ASP A 220 31.69 25.22 -52.34
C ASP A 220 30.66 24.11 -52.15
N VAL A 221 29.49 24.25 -52.75
CA VAL A 221 28.36 23.33 -52.71
C VAL A 221 28.17 22.52 -53.99
N GLY A 222 29.16 22.52 -54.88
CA GLY A 222 29.13 21.78 -56.17
C GLY A 222 28.42 22.49 -57.31
N GLY A 223 28.16 23.80 -57.23
CA GLY A 223 27.51 24.61 -58.29
C GLY A 223 27.70 26.10 -58.09
N GLY A 224 28.68 26.46 -57.28
CA GLY A 224 29.03 27.85 -56.95
C GLY A 224 29.51 28.02 -55.52
N THR A 225 30.07 29.17 -55.20
CA THR A 225 30.57 29.49 -53.86
C THR A 225 29.53 30.31 -53.11
N TRP A 226 29.16 29.82 -51.92
CA TRP A 226 28.26 30.51 -51.03
C TRP A 226 29.03 31.14 -49.87
N LEU A 227 28.66 32.36 -49.50
CA LEU A 227 29.22 33.05 -48.36
C LEU A 227 28.31 32.87 -47.13
N LEU A 228 28.90 32.40 -46.06
CA LEU A 228 28.22 32.17 -44.80
C LEU A 228 28.92 32.89 -43.66
N GLN A 229 28.18 33.47 -42.75
CA GLN A 229 28.72 33.93 -41.47
C GLN A 229 28.36 32.95 -40.38
N ALA A 230 29.35 32.30 -39.79
CA ALA A 230 29.20 31.32 -38.74
C ALA A 230 29.85 31.77 -37.44
N PRO A 231 29.32 31.42 -36.28
CA PRO A 231 29.99 31.65 -35.02
C PRO A 231 31.30 30.84 -34.97
N GLN A 232 32.36 31.42 -34.40
CA GLN A 232 33.57 30.69 -34.10
C GLN A 232 33.33 29.67 -33.00
N LEU A 233 33.62 28.42 -33.23
CA LEU A 233 33.55 27.38 -32.22
C LEU A 233 34.83 27.36 -31.40
N ASP A 234 34.77 27.85 -30.17
CA ASP A 234 35.95 28.02 -29.31
C ASP A 234 36.38 26.71 -28.57
N ALA A 235 35.63 25.62 -28.69
CA ALA A 235 35.98 24.34 -28.04
C ALA A 235 35.34 23.13 -28.73
N PRO A 236 36.01 21.96 -28.68
CA PRO A 236 35.39 20.69 -29.06
C PRO A 236 34.20 20.37 -28.14
N GLY A 237 33.01 20.32 -28.69
CA GLY A 237 31.76 20.02 -27.96
C GLY A 237 30.84 21.21 -27.70
N ALA A 238 31.19 22.43 -28.19
CA ALA A 238 30.26 23.53 -28.19
C ALA A 238 29.00 23.20 -29.04
N PRO A 239 27.78 23.61 -28.61
CA PRO A 239 26.56 23.31 -29.36
C PRO A 239 26.67 23.94 -30.76
N VAL A 240 26.28 23.17 -31.78
CA VAL A 240 26.25 23.60 -33.18
C VAL A 240 25.35 24.85 -33.26
N GLY A 241 25.98 26.04 -33.40
CA GLY A 241 25.25 27.29 -33.52
C GLY A 241 24.42 27.30 -34.82
N ARG A 242 23.27 27.98 -34.79
CA ARG A 242 22.47 28.21 -36.01
C ARG A 242 23.30 29.03 -37.00
N VAL A 243 23.57 28.41 -38.14
CA VAL A 243 24.27 29.04 -39.23
C VAL A 243 23.24 29.71 -40.15
N ARG A 244 23.27 31.06 -40.27
CA ARG A 244 22.45 31.72 -41.28
C ARG A 244 23.21 31.82 -42.58
N ALA A 245 22.71 31.15 -43.62
CA ALA A 245 23.23 31.28 -44.97
C ALA A 245 22.50 32.45 -45.68
N THR A 246 23.27 33.38 -46.24
CA THR A 246 22.73 34.38 -47.15
C THR A 246 23.14 34.02 -48.57
N CYS A 247 22.16 33.71 -49.41
CA CYS A 247 22.41 33.53 -50.86
C CYS A 247 22.48 34.91 -51.54
N PRO A 248 23.31 35.10 -52.55
CA PRO A 248 23.20 36.27 -53.41
C PRO A 248 21.88 36.21 -54.17
N GLY A 249 20.86 36.89 -53.65
CA GLY A 249 19.52 36.95 -54.28
C GLY A 249 18.30 36.58 -53.41
N GLY A 250 18.48 36.18 -52.15
CA GLY A 250 17.38 35.92 -51.25
C GLY A 250 17.82 35.46 -49.87
N THR A 251 17.15 35.95 -48.84
CA THR A 251 17.31 35.48 -47.46
C THR A 251 16.49 34.23 -47.29
N VAL A 252 17.12 33.09 -47.00
CA VAL A 252 16.43 31.90 -46.52
C VAL A 252 16.56 31.88 -45.01
N ALA A 253 15.41 31.90 -44.31
CA ALA A 253 15.31 31.91 -42.87
C ALA A 253 15.59 30.51 -42.24
#